data_0232d7501a56026c47718c9ca630ea36
#
_entry.id   0232d7501a56026c47718c9ca630ea36
#
_cell.length_a   1.000
_cell.length_b   1.000
_cell.length_c   1.000
_cell.angle_alpha   90.00
_cell.angle_beta   90.00
_cell.angle_gamma   90.00
#
_symmetry.space_group_name_H-M   'P 1'
#
loop_
_entity.id
_entity.type
_entity.pdbx_description
1 polymer ?
#
loop_
_entity_poly.entity_id
_entity_poly.type
_entity_poly.pdbx_seq_one_letter_code
_entity_poly.pdbx_strand_id
1 'polypeptide(L)'
;MTLSNGKKVVARWNPCRAHGYKVNLASVPAAARPTVLAETHAAMRVLAVKTGMTFTYKGATSEVPRQGSYVKQSADIIIAYTTPAKTNFSLAGSTAGLGGFAGGWRSSYNGWTTTYSAGISKGYLVVDTPDLLAHFKPGFGTGVRRGNLLLHELGHVVGLGHVSNARLLMNPALSSYTPNGYAAGDAAGLALVGRKAGCITGW
;
A
#
# COMPACT_ATOMS: atom_id res chain seq x y z
N MET A 1 -5.41 9.64 9.87
CA MET A 1 -5.60 9.02 11.18
C MET A 1 -6.30 10.01 12.09
N THR A 2 -7.34 9.59 12.81
CA THR A 2 -8.03 10.44 13.80
C THR A 2 -7.54 10.05 15.19
N LEU A 3 -7.09 11.01 15.97
CA LEU A 3 -6.61 10.82 17.35
C LEU A 3 -7.79 10.73 18.32
N SER A 4 -7.55 10.25 19.54
CA SER A 4 -8.55 10.15 20.60
C SER A 4 -9.23 11.48 20.98
N ASN A 5 -8.53 12.61 20.74
CA ASN A 5 -9.05 13.97 20.94
C ASN A 5 -9.75 14.57 19.70
N GLY A 6 -10.08 13.75 18.70
CA GLY A 6 -10.74 14.16 17.46
C GLY A 6 -9.85 14.86 16.42
N LYS A 7 -8.60 15.18 16.73
CA LYS A 7 -7.67 15.79 15.76
C LYS A 7 -7.30 14.80 14.66
N LYS A 8 -7.27 15.28 13.43
CA LYS A 8 -6.82 14.51 12.26
C LYS A 8 -5.35 14.80 11.98
N VAL A 9 -4.54 13.76 11.87
CA VAL A 9 -3.12 13.83 11.45
C VAL A 9 -2.88 12.90 10.28
N VAL A 10 -1.99 13.32 9.38
CA VAL A 10 -1.57 12.50 8.24
C VAL A 10 -0.59 11.45 8.75
N ALA A 11 -0.98 10.17 8.71
CA ALA A 11 -0.08 9.07 8.95
C ALA A 11 0.78 8.84 7.71
N ARG A 12 2.11 8.80 7.87
CA ARG A 12 3.03 8.62 6.75
C ARG A 12 4.30 7.90 7.16
N TRP A 13 4.95 7.28 6.21
CA TRP A 13 6.30 6.75 6.37
C TRP A 13 7.31 7.89 6.57
N ASN A 14 8.45 7.61 7.23
CA ASN A 14 9.56 8.54 7.17
C ASN A 14 10.20 8.47 5.76
N PRO A 15 10.02 9.47 4.89
CA PRO A 15 10.47 9.37 3.51
C PRO A 15 11.99 9.54 3.34
N CYS A 16 12.69 9.78 4.44
CA CYS A 16 14.14 10.02 4.44
C CYS A 16 14.95 8.75 4.75
N ARG A 17 14.28 7.61 4.98
CA ARG A 17 14.92 6.30 5.06
C ARG A 17 14.42 5.37 3.97
N ALA A 18 15.21 4.36 3.63
CA ALA A 18 14.78 3.28 2.76
C ALA A 18 13.85 2.31 3.51
N HIS A 19 12.83 1.82 2.81
CA HIS A 19 11.87 0.84 3.34
C HIS A 19 12.03 -0.49 2.63
N GLY A 20 12.25 -1.56 3.41
CA GLY A 20 12.39 -2.91 2.88
C GLY A 20 11.04 -3.55 2.58
N TYR A 21 10.90 -4.21 1.42
CA TYR A 21 9.74 -5.04 1.15
C TYR A 21 10.10 -6.46 0.75
N LYS A 22 9.25 -7.41 1.11
CA LYS A 22 9.33 -8.82 0.71
C LYS A 22 8.04 -9.24 0.02
N VAL A 23 8.14 -10.27 -0.84
CA VAL A 23 7.01 -10.77 -1.63
C VAL A 23 6.81 -12.26 -1.38
N ASN A 24 5.57 -12.64 -1.07
CA ASN A 24 5.12 -14.03 -0.98
C ASN A 24 4.31 -14.39 -2.23
N LEU A 25 4.82 -15.32 -3.02
CA LEU A 25 4.17 -15.84 -4.23
C LEU A 25 3.71 -17.29 -4.08
N ALA A 26 3.59 -17.81 -2.86
CA ALA A 26 3.31 -19.22 -2.63
C ALA A 26 1.98 -19.68 -3.26
N SER A 27 0.97 -18.81 -3.30
CA SER A 27 -0.33 -19.10 -3.91
C SER A 27 -0.40 -18.80 -5.42
N VAL A 28 0.64 -18.21 -6.01
CA VAL A 28 0.72 -17.97 -7.46
C VAL A 28 1.20 -19.23 -8.16
N PRO A 29 0.52 -19.71 -9.22
CA PRO A 29 0.99 -20.83 -10.04
C PRO A 29 2.41 -20.58 -10.55
N ALA A 30 3.26 -21.61 -10.56
CA ALA A 30 4.68 -21.49 -10.84
C ALA A 30 4.98 -20.75 -12.16
N ALA A 31 4.22 -21.05 -13.22
CA ALA A 31 4.38 -20.39 -14.52
C ALA A 31 4.06 -18.90 -14.51
N ALA A 32 3.19 -18.42 -13.60
CA ALA A 32 2.81 -17.01 -13.51
C ALA A 32 3.71 -16.18 -12.57
N ARG A 33 4.50 -16.83 -11.69
CA ARG A 33 5.31 -16.14 -10.68
C ARG A 33 6.27 -15.09 -11.25
N PRO A 34 7.02 -15.36 -12.34
CA PRO A 34 7.94 -14.35 -12.88
C PRO A 34 7.20 -13.07 -13.32
N THR A 35 6.06 -13.22 -14.00
CA THR A 35 5.27 -12.09 -14.48
C THR A 35 4.66 -11.30 -13.30
N VAL A 36 4.06 -11.99 -12.33
CA VAL A 36 3.45 -11.35 -11.15
C VAL A 36 4.51 -10.63 -10.30
N LEU A 37 5.71 -11.21 -10.14
CA LEU A 37 6.82 -10.55 -9.45
C LEU A 37 7.30 -9.30 -10.20
N ALA A 38 7.41 -9.38 -11.52
CA ALA A 38 7.81 -8.24 -12.35
C ALA A 38 6.78 -7.10 -12.27
N GLU A 39 5.47 -7.42 -12.30
CA GLU A 39 4.38 -6.46 -12.10
C GLU A 39 4.46 -5.81 -10.71
N THR A 40 4.74 -6.60 -9.66
CA THR A 40 4.93 -6.10 -8.30
C THR A 40 6.09 -5.12 -8.20
N HIS A 41 7.24 -5.47 -8.78
CA HIS A 41 8.39 -4.57 -8.82
C HIS A 41 8.13 -3.30 -9.62
N ALA A 42 7.38 -3.39 -10.72
CA ALA A 42 6.98 -2.24 -11.51
C ALA A 42 6.06 -1.30 -10.70
N ALA A 43 5.07 -1.84 -9.97
CA ALA A 43 4.21 -1.07 -9.08
C ALA A 43 5.01 -0.36 -7.97
N MET A 44 5.97 -1.05 -7.35
CA MET A 44 6.85 -0.46 -6.33
C MET A 44 7.73 0.67 -6.90
N ARG A 45 8.22 0.53 -8.14
CA ARG A 45 8.95 1.61 -8.83
C ARG A 45 8.07 2.83 -9.11
N VAL A 46 6.83 2.61 -9.57
CA VAL A 46 5.87 3.72 -9.79
C VAL A 46 5.60 4.44 -8.47
N LEU A 47 5.33 3.70 -7.39
CA LEU A 47 5.13 4.27 -6.06
C LEU A 47 6.34 5.08 -5.60
N ALA A 48 7.56 4.54 -5.77
CA ALA A 48 8.81 5.22 -5.42
C ALA A 48 8.95 6.57 -6.14
N VAL A 49 8.73 6.59 -7.45
CA VAL A 49 8.78 7.82 -8.26
C VAL A 49 7.73 8.83 -7.80
N LYS A 50 6.50 8.38 -7.57
CA LYS A 50 5.38 9.26 -7.21
C LYS A 50 5.48 9.83 -5.79
N THR A 51 6.05 9.08 -4.86
CA THR A 51 6.24 9.51 -3.46
C THR A 51 7.61 10.15 -3.22
N GLY A 52 8.61 9.92 -4.08
CA GLY A 52 10.01 10.26 -3.85
C GLY A 52 10.67 9.44 -2.73
N MET A 53 10.04 8.32 -2.32
CA MET A 53 10.55 7.42 -1.29
C MET A 53 11.40 6.30 -1.90
N THR A 54 12.27 5.72 -1.07
CA THR A 54 13.11 4.58 -1.49
C THR A 54 12.52 3.28 -0.94
N PHE A 55 12.25 2.32 -1.84
CA PHE A 55 11.82 0.98 -1.50
C PHE A 55 12.83 -0.05 -1.99
N THR A 56 13.26 -0.96 -1.11
CA THR A 56 14.29 -1.96 -1.42
C THR A 56 13.71 -3.36 -1.30
N TYR A 57 13.80 -4.15 -2.37
CA TYR A 57 13.42 -5.55 -2.33
C TYR A 57 14.38 -6.36 -1.44
N LYS A 58 13.82 -7.10 -0.49
CA LYS A 58 14.56 -7.91 0.51
C LYS A 58 14.37 -9.42 0.30
N GLY A 59 13.91 -9.82 -0.90
CA GLY A 59 13.75 -11.21 -1.26
C GLY A 59 12.33 -11.76 -1.06
N ALA A 60 12.21 -13.05 -1.31
CA ALA A 60 10.97 -13.79 -1.11
C ALA A 60 10.69 -14.04 0.38
N THR A 61 9.43 -14.32 0.68
CA THR A 61 8.99 -14.73 2.02
C THR A 61 7.82 -15.71 1.92
N SER A 62 7.58 -16.46 2.97
CA SER A 62 6.35 -17.27 3.16
C SER A 62 5.31 -16.55 4.01
N GLU A 63 5.61 -15.35 4.50
CA GLU A 63 4.71 -14.61 5.38
C GLU A 63 3.43 -14.21 4.66
N VAL A 64 2.29 -14.40 5.34
CA VAL A 64 0.99 -13.84 4.99
C VAL A 64 0.61 -12.90 6.12
N PRO A 65 0.49 -11.60 5.88
CA PRO A 65 0.05 -10.66 6.89
C PRO A 65 -1.29 -11.06 7.48
N ARG A 66 -1.46 -10.83 8.78
CA ARG A 66 -2.72 -11.09 9.48
C ARG A 66 -3.17 -9.83 10.19
N GLN A 67 -4.45 -9.56 10.14
CA GLN A 67 -5.06 -8.45 10.87
C GLN A 67 -4.73 -8.56 12.36
N GLY A 68 -4.24 -7.47 12.95
CA GLY A 68 -3.83 -7.42 14.35
C GLY A 68 -2.42 -7.93 14.66
N SER A 69 -1.70 -8.56 13.71
CA SER A 69 -0.36 -9.14 13.96
C SER A 69 0.74 -8.72 12.98
N TYR A 70 0.46 -7.82 12.04
CA TYR A 70 1.43 -7.38 11.03
C TYR A 70 2.63 -6.60 11.59
N VAL A 71 2.58 -6.14 12.83
CA VAL A 71 3.72 -5.49 13.51
C VAL A 71 4.95 -6.41 13.67
N LYS A 72 4.77 -7.72 13.59
CA LYS A 72 5.83 -8.74 13.70
C LYS A 72 6.47 -9.12 12.35
N GLN A 73 6.08 -8.46 11.26
CA GLN A 73 6.60 -8.77 9.93
C GLN A 73 8.12 -8.62 9.84
N SER A 74 8.77 -9.49 9.05
CA SER A 74 10.23 -9.53 8.86
C SER A 74 10.77 -8.44 7.94
N ALA A 75 9.90 -7.62 7.34
CA ALA A 75 10.24 -6.45 6.55
C ALA A 75 9.34 -5.26 6.91
N ASP A 76 9.61 -4.08 6.38
CA ASP A 76 8.73 -2.92 6.56
C ASP A 76 7.40 -3.16 5.86
N ILE A 77 7.42 -3.76 4.67
CA ILE A 77 6.23 -4.06 3.87
C ILE A 77 6.25 -5.54 3.47
N ILE A 78 5.14 -6.23 3.69
CA ILE A 78 4.92 -7.58 3.15
C ILE A 78 3.82 -7.52 2.09
N ILE A 79 4.13 -8.01 0.89
CA ILE A 79 3.19 -8.17 -0.22
C ILE A 79 2.94 -9.67 -0.38
N ALA A 80 1.73 -10.12 -0.08
CA ALA A 80 1.37 -11.53 -0.10
C ALA A 80 0.26 -11.82 -1.11
N TYR A 81 0.59 -12.63 -2.09
CA TYR A 81 -0.38 -13.28 -2.97
C TYR A 81 -0.87 -14.53 -2.26
N THR A 82 -2.15 -14.53 -1.88
CA THR A 82 -2.73 -15.54 -0.99
C THR A 82 -4.14 -15.95 -1.47
N THR A 83 -4.89 -16.63 -0.65
CA THR A 83 -6.30 -16.95 -0.88
C THR A 83 -7.11 -16.56 0.34
N PRO A 84 -8.45 -16.35 0.23
CA PRO A 84 -9.29 -16.04 1.38
C PRO A 84 -9.12 -17.02 2.56
N ALA A 85 -8.91 -18.30 2.26
CA ALA A 85 -8.74 -19.34 3.29
C ALA A 85 -7.41 -19.27 4.06
N LYS A 86 -6.40 -18.55 3.53
CA LYS A 86 -5.05 -18.49 4.12
C LYS A 86 -4.75 -17.18 4.86
N THR A 87 -5.70 -16.28 4.94
CA THR A 87 -5.59 -15.00 5.65
C THR A 87 -6.82 -14.76 6.51
N ASN A 88 -6.72 -13.88 7.50
CA ASN A 88 -7.87 -13.40 8.26
C ASN A 88 -8.35 -12.01 7.79
N PHE A 89 -7.77 -11.49 6.69
CA PHE A 89 -8.36 -10.35 5.99
C PHE A 89 -9.55 -10.82 5.16
N SER A 90 -10.57 -9.97 5.07
CA SER A 90 -11.77 -10.27 4.27
C SER A 90 -11.47 -10.05 2.78
N LEU A 91 -11.03 -11.11 2.11
CA LEU A 91 -10.84 -11.17 0.65
C LEU A 91 -12.02 -11.83 -0.06
N ALA A 92 -13.19 -11.91 0.58
CA ALA A 92 -14.36 -12.56 -0.01
C ALA A 92 -15.13 -11.61 -0.93
N GLY A 93 -15.82 -12.16 -1.92
CA GLY A 93 -16.67 -11.42 -2.85
C GLY A 93 -15.88 -10.59 -3.84
N SER A 94 -16.11 -9.29 -3.91
CA SER A 94 -15.48 -8.38 -4.87
C SER A 94 -14.13 -7.79 -4.39
N THR A 95 -13.60 -8.27 -3.26
CA THR A 95 -12.35 -7.74 -2.68
C THR A 95 -11.15 -8.52 -3.20
N ALA A 96 -10.56 -8.06 -4.29
CA ALA A 96 -9.39 -8.69 -4.92
C ALA A 96 -8.07 -8.38 -4.19
N GLY A 97 -8.02 -7.35 -3.36
CA GLY A 97 -6.84 -6.97 -2.59
C GLY A 97 -7.19 -6.10 -1.38
N LEU A 98 -6.28 -6.05 -0.43
CA LEU A 98 -6.33 -5.14 0.71
C LEU A 98 -4.93 -4.65 1.03
N GLY A 99 -4.73 -3.34 0.89
CA GLY A 99 -3.56 -2.62 1.34
C GLY A 99 -3.82 -1.86 2.63
N GLY A 100 -2.78 -1.74 3.45
CA GLY A 100 -2.89 -0.96 4.67
C GLY A 100 -1.58 -0.89 5.44
N PHE A 101 -1.65 -0.29 6.62
CA PHE A 101 -0.49 -0.06 7.45
C PHE A 101 -0.78 -0.16 8.95
N ALA A 102 0.29 -0.35 9.71
CA ALA A 102 0.34 -0.11 11.15
C ALA A 102 1.28 1.05 11.45
N GLY A 103 0.95 1.80 12.47
CA GLY A 103 1.75 2.90 12.92
C GLY A 103 1.26 3.42 14.25
N GLY A 104 1.83 4.52 14.66
CA GLY A 104 1.48 5.18 15.90
C GLY A 104 1.43 6.69 15.72
N TRP A 105 1.14 7.38 16.81
CA TRP A 105 1.22 8.83 16.86
C TRP A 105 1.98 9.28 18.11
N ARG A 106 2.50 10.47 18.05
CA ARG A 106 3.20 11.13 19.16
C ARG A 106 2.71 12.55 19.29
N SER A 107 2.74 13.07 20.50
CA SER A 107 2.58 14.48 20.78
C SER A 107 3.86 15.06 21.35
N SER A 108 4.13 16.31 21.03
CA SER A 108 5.21 17.10 21.62
C SER A 108 4.62 18.44 22.08
N TYR A 109 4.96 18.84 23.29
CA TYR A 109 4.56 20.12 23.89
C TYR A 109 5.79 21.00 24.07
N ASN A 110 5.74 22.24 23.59
CA ASN A 110 6.85 23.19 23.64
C ASN A 110 6.65 24.30 24.69
N GLY A 111 5.75 24.11 25.64
CA GLY A 111 5.37 25.12 26.64
C GLY A 111 4.14 25.96 26.23
N TRP A 112 3.81 26.00 24.96
CA TRP A 112 2.73 26.82 24.39
C TRP A 112 1.74 26.03 23.56
N THR A 113 2.24 25.11 22.75
CA THR A 113 1.42 24.37 21.77
C THR A 113 1.75 22.90 21.78
N THR A 114 0.70 22.06 21.71
CA THR A 114 0.86 20.62 21.46
C THR A 114 0.80 20.34 19.96
N THR A 115 1.88 19.79 19.42
CA THR A 115 1.95 19.28 18.05
C THR A 115 1.75 17.77 18.04
N TYR A 116 1.16 17.25 16.98
CA TYR A 116 0.90 15.82 16.81
C TYR A 116 1.52 15.34 15.52
N SER A 117 2.17 14.19 15.54
CA SER A 117 2.69 13.49 14.37
C SER A 117 2.26 12.04 14.37
N ALA A 118 2.01 11.48 13.20
CA ALA A 118 1.68 10.07 13.04
C ALA A 118 2.64 9.43 12.05
N GLY A 119 3.27 8.32 12.46
CA GLY A 119 4.22 7.56 11.65
C GLY A 119 3.70 6.18 11.33
N ILE A 120 3.99 5.73 10.11
CA ILE A 120 3.77 4.35 9.66
C ILE A 120 5.05 3.57 9.92
N SER A 121 4.94 2.39 10.53
CA SER A 121 6.07 1.51 10.85
C SER A 121 6.05 0.20 10.08
N LYS A 122 4.87 -0.30 9.73
CA LYS A 122 4.66 -1.53 8.95
C LYS A 122 3.56 -1.32 7.93
N GLY A 123 3.72 -1.93 6.76
CA GLY A 123 2.72 -1.97 5.69
C GLY A 123 2.44 -3.40 5.27
N TYR A 124 1.26 -3.62 4.74
CA TYR A 124 0.89 -4.90 4.17
C TYR A 124 0.06 -4.70 2.90
N LEU A 125 0.20 -5.64 1.99
CA LEU A 125 -0.68 -5.82 0.85
C LEU A 125 -0.98 -7.30 0.75
N VAL A 126 -2.26 -7.68 0.83
CA VAL A 126 -2.74 -9.04 0.60
C VAL A 126 -3.60 -9.06 -0.66
N VAL A 127 -3.37 -10.02 -1.53
CA VAL A 127 -4.05 -10.13 -2.83
C VAL A 127 -4.71 -11.49 -2.92
N ASP A 128 -5.99 -11.52 -3.28
CA ASP A 128 -6.68 -12.74 -3.66
C ASP A 128 -6.13 -13.22 -5.01
N THR A 129 -5.28 -14.25 -4.98
CA THR A 129 -4.60 -14.72 -6.18
C THR A 129 -5.56 -15.34 -7.20
N PRO A 130 -6.50 -16.22 -6.84
CA PRO A 130 -7.53 -16.70 -7.76
C PRO A 130 -8.28 -15.58 -8.48
N ASP A 131 -8.78 -14.61 -7.73
CA ASP A 131 -9.55 -13.50 -8.28
C ASP A 131 -8.70 -12.60 -9.19
N LEU A 132 -7.48 -12.26 -8.74
CA LEU A 132 -6.52 -11.50 -9.54
C LEU A 132 -6.25 -12.15 -10.89
N LEU A 133 -6.02 -13.47 -10.92
CA LEU A 133 -5.65 -14.17 -12.15
C LEU A 133 -6.84 -14.38 -13.08
N ALA A 134 -8.05 -14.52 -12.54
CA ALA A 134 -9.27 -14.74 -13.32
C ALA A 134 -9.84 -13.45 -13.93
N HIS A 135 -9.82 -12.35 -13.20
CA HIS A 135 -10.61 -11.16 -13.55
C HIS A 135 -9.77 -9.94 -13.95
N PHE A 136 -8.46 -9.90 -13.65
CA PHE A 136 -7.62 -8.74 -13.95
C PHE A 136 -6.69 -9.00 -15.12
N LYS A 137 -6.75 -8.14 -16.12
CA LYS A 137 -5.82 -8.18 -17.27
C LYS A 137 -4.37 -7.97 -16.77
N PRO A 138 -3.40 -8.71 -17.31
CA PRO A 138 -1.99 -8.51 -16.95
C PRO A 138 -1.49 -7.10 -17.23
N GLY A 139 -0.46 -6.70 -16.49
CA GLY A 139 0.27 -5.44 -16.69
C GLY A 139 -0.48 -4.21 -16.24
N PHE A 140 -0.02 -3.08 -16.76
CA PHE A 140 -0.52 -1.73 -16.51
C PHE A 140 -1.35 -1.22 -17.70
N GLY A 141 -2.02 -0.09 -17.54
CA GLY A 141 -2.88 0.53 -18.55
C GLY A 141 -4.23 0.93 -17.93
N THR A 142 -5.10 1.54 -18.73
CA THR A 142 -6.45 1.90 -18.26
C THR A 142 -7.31 0.67 -17.98
N GLY A 143 -8.25 0.81 -17.05
CA GLY A 143 -9.23 -0.21 -16.73
C GLY A 143 -8.82 -1.18 -15.62
N VAL A 144 -9.50 -2.32 -15.55
CA VAL A 144 -9.30 -3.37 -14.54
C VAL A 144 -8.06 -4.20 -14.89
N ARG A 145 -6.95 -3.84 -14.28
CA ARG A 145 -5.64 -4.46 -14.52
C ARG A 145 -4.92 -4.78 -13.22
N ARG A 146 -4.05 -5.79 -13.24
CA ARG A 146 -3.25 -6.20 -12.08
C ARG A 146 -2.37 -5.07 -11.56
N GLY A 147 -1.72 -4.33 -12.45
CA GLY A 147 -0.90 -3.18 -12.07
C GLY A 147 -1.69 -2.08 -11.38
N ASN A 148 -2.92 -1.81 -11.81
CA ASN A 148 -3.79 -0.81 -11.18
C ASN A 148 -4.26 -1.27 -9.79
N LEU A 149 -4.61 -2.56 -9.62
CA LEU A 149 -4.91 -3.10 -8.30
C LEU A 149 -3.71 -2.94 -7.35
N LEU A 150 -2.52 -3.36 -7.81
CA LEU A 150 -1.30 -3.23 -6.98
C LEU A 150 -1.03 -1.78 -6.58
N LEU A 151 -1.15 -0.84 -7.51
CA LEU A 151 -0.95 0.58 -7.22
C LEU A 151 -2.03 1.13 -6.27
N HIS A 152 -3.29 0.74 -6.43
CA HIS A 152 -4.39 1.11 -5.53
C HIS A 152 -4.06 0.68 -4.09
N GLU A 153 -3.77 -0.61 -3.91
CA GLU A 153 -3.46 -1.14 -2.58
C GLU A 153 -2.16 -0.57 -1.99
N LEU A 154 -1.14 -0.33 -2.81
CA LEU A 154 0.07 0.36 -2.38
C LEU A 154 -0.18 1.82 -2.00
N GLY A 155 -1.18 2.47 -2.59
CA GLY A 155 -1.66 3.78 -2.14
C GLY A 155 -2.11 3.75 -0.68
N HIS A 156 -2.85 2.71 -0.28
CA HIS A 156 -3.24 2.51 1.12
C HIS A 156 -2.04 2.22 2.02
N VAL A 157 -1.08 1.43 1.54
CA VAL A 157 0.16 1.14 2.29
C VAL A 157 0.93 2.42 2.65
N VAL A 158 0.86 3.44 1.80
CA VAL A 158 1.55 4.72 2.09
C VAL A 158 0.66 5.78 2.72
N GLY A 159 -0.60 5.45 3.03
CA GLY A 159 -1.48 6.31 3.82
C GLY A 159 -2.58 7.03 3.05
N LEU A 160 -2.79 6.73 1.77
CA LEU A 160 -3.94 7.27 1.03
C LEU A 160 -5.24 6.58 1.45
N GLY A 161 -6.31 7.33 1.47
CA GLY A 161 -7.67 6.84 1.60
C GLY A 161 -8.39 6.78 0.25
N HIS A 162 -9.60 6.23 0.25
CA HIS A 162 -10.46 6.23 -0.93
C HIS A 162 -10.96 7.62 -1.28
N VAL A 163 -11.29 7.80 -2.56
CA VAL A 163 -11.92 9.00 -3.12
C VAL A 163 -13.13 8.60 -3.98
N SER A 164 -14.13 9.47 -4.05
CA SER A 164 -15.37 9.18 -4.79
C SER A 164 -15.26 9.31 -6.31
N ASN A 165 -14.19 9.96 -6.82
CA ASN A 165 -14.03 10.18 -8.26
C ASN A 165 -13.54 8.91 -8.96
N ALA A 166 -14.38 8.32 -9.82
CA ALA A 166 -14.07 7.09 -10.58
C ALA A 166 -12.90 7.22 -11.58
N ARG A 167 -12.45 8.45 -11.88
CA ARG A 167 -11.29 8.73 -12.74
C ARG A 167 -9.98 8.85 -11.97
N LEU A 168 -9.99 8.57 -10.67
CA LEU A 168 -8.79 8.48 -9.82
C LEU A 168 -8.55 7.02 -9.44
N LEU A 169 -7.28 6.67 -9.31
CA LEU A 169 -6.90 5.30 -8.98
C LEU A 169 -7.37 4.88 -7.58
N MET A 170 -7.42 5.82 -6.65
CA MET A 170 -7.88 5.56 -5.27
C MET A 170 -9.41 5.53 -5.13
N ASN A 171 -10.17 5.41 -6.24
CA ASN A 171 -11.59 5.06 -6.16
C ASN A 171 -11.73 3.63 -5.62
N PRO A 172 -12.70 3.35 -4.72
CA PRO A 172 -12.84 2.01 -4.12
C PRO A 172 -13.13 0.88 -5.11
N ALA A 173 -13.59 1.19 -6.32
CA ALA A 173 -13.85 0.20 -7.37
C ALA A 173 -13.00 0.49 -8.61
N LEU A 174 -12.21 -0.48 -9.04
CA LEU A 174 -11.59 -0.44 -10.36
C LEU A 174 -12.65 -0.70 -11.45
N SER A 175 -12.64 0.10 -12.49
CA SER A 175 -13.61 0.04 -13.60
C SER A 175 -12.95 0.36 -14.94
N SER A 176 -13.71 0.41 -16.01
CA SER A 176 -13.21 0.87 -17.32
C SER A 176 -12.68 2.31 -17.31
N TYR A 177 -13.11 3.13 -16.34
CA TYR A 177 -12.63 4.51 -16.16
C TYR A 177 -11.34 4.64 -15.33
N THR A 178 -10.88 3.55 -14.71
CA THR A 178 -9.65 3.56 -13.92
C THR A 178 -8.46 4.00 -14.77
N PRO A 179 -7.71 5.03 -14.37
CA PRO A 179 -6.58 5.54 -15.14
C PRO A 179 -5.41 4.56 -15.16
N ASN A 180 -4.45 4.81 -16.05
CA ASN A 180 -3.18 4.08 -16.05
C ASN A 180 -2.29 4.61 -14.92
N GLY A 181 -2.50 4.10 -13.71
CA GLY A 181 -1.78 4.51 -12.51
C GLY A 181 -2.34 5.77 -11.84
N TYR A 182 -1.56 6.38 -10.95
CA TYR A 182 -1.95 7.54 -10.16
C TYR A 182 -2.19 8.77 -11.02
N ALA A 183 -3.43 9.26 -11.03
CA ALA A 183 -3.82 10.50 -11.70
C ALA A 183 -3.47 11.74 -10.82
N ALA A 184 -3.78 12.94 -11.31
CA ALA A 184 -3.38 14.18 -10.65
C ALA A 184 -3.87 14.30 -9.19
N GLY A 185 -5.11 13.89 -8.91
CA GLY A 185 -5.65 13.91 -7.54
C GLY A 185 -4.95 12.91 -6.60
N ASP A 186 -4.64 11.70 -7.10
CA ASP A 186 -3.88 10.71 -6.34
C ASP A 186 -2.45 11.22 -6.08
N ALA A 187 -1.82 11.83 -7.10
CA ALA A 187 -0.47 12.40 -6.98
C ALA A 187 -0.41 13.54 -5.96
N ALA A 188 -1.46 14.36 -5.86
CA ALA A 188 -1.57 15.38 -4.82
C ALA A 188 -1.59 14.75 -3.41
N GLY A 189 -2.36 13.67 -3.22
CA GLY A 189 -2.34 12.90 -1.98
C GLY A 189 -0.97 12.29 -1.66
N LEU A 190 -0.31 11.69 -2.66
CA LEU A 190 1.04 11.12 -2.52
C LEU A 190 2.10 12.17 -2.14
N ALA A 191 1.95 13.41 -2.59
CA ALA A 191 2.84 14.50 -2.19
C ALA A 191 2.75 14.82 -0.69
N LEU A 192 1.57 14.66 -0.07
CA LEU A 192 1.35 14.90 1.36
C LEU A 192 1.93 13.79 2.25
N VAL A 193 2.11 12.57 1.72
CA VAL A 193 2.64 11.44 2.47
C VAL A 193 4.08 11.09 2.09
N GLY A 194 4.59 11.59 0.97
CA GLY A 194 5.91 11.33 0.42
C GLY A 194 6.98 12.35 0.83
N ARG A 195 8.08 12.34 0.09
CA ARG A 195 9.29 13.13 0.37
C ARG A 195 9.05 14.64 0.38
N LYS A 196 8.10 15.14 -0.42
CA LYS A 196 7.75 16.56 -0.44
C LYS A 196 7.24 17.08 0.91
N ALA A 197 6.66 16.21 1.74
CA ALA A 197 6.19 16.55 3.08
C ALA A 197 7.32 16.61 4.13
N GLY A 198 8.57 16.38 3.75
CA GLY A 198 9.75 16.39 4.63
C GLY A 198 9.89 15.15 5.49
N CYS A 199 11.04 15.02 6.17
CA CYS A 199 11.33 13.90 7.08
C CYS A 199 10.44 13.94 8.32
N ILE A 200 10.27 12.78 8.95
CA ILE A 200 9.65 12.67 10.27
C ILE A 200 10.76 12.22 11.24
N THR A 201 11.01 12.99 12.27
CA THR A 201 11.95 12.62 13.32
C THR A 201 11.35 11.59 14.26
N GLY A 202 12.16 10.63 14.69
CA GLY A 202 11.77 9.64 15.69
C GLY A 202 10.85 8.50 15.20
N TRP A 203 10.80 8.27 13.85
CA TRP A 203 10.06 7.15 13.22
C TRP A 203 10.93 6.34 12.28
#